data_41396066d3b84098f0c08a04b178731a
#
_entry.id   41396066d3b84098f0c08a04b178731a
#
_cell.length_a   1.000
_cell.length_b   1.000
_cell.length_c   1.000
_cell.angle_alpha   90.00
_cell.angle_beta   90.00
_cell.angle_gamma   90.00
#
_symmetry.space_group_name_H-M   'P 1'
#
loop_
_entity.id
_entity.type
_entity.pdbx_description
1 polymer ?
#
loop_
_entity_poly.entity_id
_entity_poly.type
_entity_poly.pdbx_seq_one_letter_code
_entity_poly.pdbx_strand_id
1 'polypeptide(L)'
;MEANVFLVKWYGPFSSIEAEKSWEQKQTFNCSLYLLHGMQKYAKSKETYYCGMSTRCVYERFKDKGHHIEEVKNRLNSIYVGSISNIKNVVRSQILLVEKLITATLADELGKQSLLNATNFRFPDENVYVINEWYKPYGDNEVWERQPKNAPSHIVPDVLVSHLREDGYIDLFGSKKLKRL
;
A
#
# COMPACT_ATOMS: atom_id res chain seq x y z
N MET A 1 18.27 -11.47 15.99
CA MET A 1 17.37 -11.72 14.84
C MET A 1 17.60 -10.64 13.81
N GLU A 2 17.79 -11.00 12.55
CA GLU A 2 17.87 -10.02 11.45
C GLU A 2 16.53 -9.32 11.29
N ALA A 3 16.58 -8.03 10.96
CA ALA A 3 15.39 -7.22 10.72
C ALA A 3 15.30 -6.86 9.23
N ASN A 4 14.14 -7.08 8.64
CA ASN A 4 13.83 -6.65 7.28
C ASN A 4 13.38 -5.18 7.30
N VAL A 5 14.13 -4.27 6.71
CA VAL A 5 13.81 -2.84 6.65
C VAL A 5 13.52 -2.43 5.22
N PHE A 6 12.33 -1.89 4.97
CA PHE A 6 11.88 -1.45 3.66
C PHE A 6 11.51 0.02 3.67
N LEU A 7 12.09 0.78 2.74
CA LEU A 7 11.68 2.16 2.46
C LEU A 7 10.78 2.16 1.22
N VAL A 8 9.50 2.44 1.39
CA VAL A 8 8.50 2.46 0.32
C VAL A 8 8.17 3.89 -0.06
N LYS A 9 8.34 4.22 -1.33
CA LYS A 9 7.90 5.49 -1.92
C LYS A 9 6.56 5.29 -2.60
N TRP A 10 5.54 5.95 -2.08
CA TRP A 10 4.19 5.93 -2.60
C TRP A 10 3.93 7.14 -3.50
N TYR A 11 3.45 6.90 -4.69
CA TYR A 11 3.07 7.92 -5.68
C TYR A 11 1.58 7.89 -5.91
N GLY A 12 0.93 9.04 -5.84
CA GLY A 12 -0.50 9.20 -5.97
C GLY A 12 -1.00 10.43 -5.18
N PRO A 13 -2.32 10.64 -5.07
CA PRO A 13 -3.37 9.77 -5.61
C PRO A 13 -3.55 9.93 -7.13
N PHE A 14 -3.72 8.80 -7.83
CA PHE A 14 -4.24 8.80 -9.20
C PHE A 14 -5.76 8.63 -9.13
N SER A 15 -6.48 9.46 -9.87
CA SER A 15 -7.94 9.45 -9.91
C SER A 15 -8.52 8.44 -10.90
N SER A 16 -7.70 7.86 -11.77
CA SER A 16 -8.11 6.86 -12.75
C SER A 16 -6.97 5.91 -13.11
N ILE A 17 -7.33 4.79 -13.71
CA ILE A 17 -6.37 3.79 -14.22
C ILE A 17 -5.54 4.39 -15.37
N GLU A 18 -6.13 5.23 -16.20
CA GLU A 18 -5.46 5.88 -17.32
C GLU A 18 -4.37 6.86 -16.84
N ALA A 19 -4.66 7.63 -15.78
CA ALA A 19 -3.68 8.54 -15.17
C ALA A 19 -2.52 7.76 -14.55
N GLU A 20 -2.80 6.68 -13.83
CA GLU A 20 -1.80 5.79 -13.25
C GLU A 20 -0.93 5.16 -14.35
N LYS A 21 -1.54 4.57 -15.40
CA LYS A 21 -0.85 3.98 -16.54
C LYS A 21 0.09 4.97 -17.22
N SER A 22 -0.39 6.19 -17.51
CA SER A 22 0.42 7.22 -18.19
C SER A 22 1.65 7.62 -17.40
N TRP A 23 1.56 7.58 -16.07
CA TRP A 23 2.68 7.82 -15.19
C TRP A 23 3.59 6.59 -15.09
N GLU A 24 3.04 5.39 -14.84
CA GLU A 24 3.82 4.17 -14.63
C GLU A 24 4.67 3.81 -15.85
N GLN A 25 4.18 4.06 -17.07
CA GLN A 25 4.93 3.82 -18.32
C GLN A 25 6.25 4.60 -18.42
N LYS A 26 6.42 5.65 -17.62
CA LYS A 26 7.66 6.45 -17.55
C LYS A 26 8.59 5.95 -16.44
N GLN A 27 8.20 4.92 -15.67
CA GLN A 27 8.96 4.39 -14.55
C GLN A 27 9.66 3.08 -14.93
N THR A 28 10.64 2.69 -14.13
CA THR A 28 11.43 1.47 -14.31
C THR A 28 11.35 0.54 -13.10
N PHE A 29 10.14 0.40 -12.52
CA PHE A 29 9.95 -0.48 -11.36
C PHE A 29 9.92 -1.95 -11.78
N ASN A 30 10.66 -2.81 -11.08
CA ASN A 30 10.64 -4.26 -11.31
C ASN A 30 9.54 -4.95 -10.51
N CYS A 31 9.18 -4.38 -9.36
CA CYS A 31 8.12 -4.85 -8.48
C CYS A 31 7.45 -3.64 -7.85
N SER A 32 6.14 -3.65 -7.81
CA SER A 32 5.35 -2.57 -7.23
C SER A 32 4.34 -3.08 -6.22
N LEU A 33 4.11 -2.28 -5.19
CA LEU A 33 2.92 -2.34 -4.35
C LEU A 33 1.88 -1.42 -4.95
N TYR A 34 0.61 -1.63 -4.64
CA TYR A 34 -0.43 -0.67 -4.94
C TYR A 34 -1.53 -0.68 -3.90
N LEU A 35 -2.11 0.49 -3.68
CA LEU A 35 -3.25 0.68 -2.80
C LEU A 35 -4.41 1.22 -3.63
N LEU A 36 -5.56 0.57 -3.51
CA LEU A 36 -6.83 1.04 -4.07
C LEU A 36 -7.71 1.54 -2.93
N HIS A 37 -8.33 2.67 -3.14
CA HIS A 37 -9.33 3.22 -2.26
C HIS A 37 -10.54 3.66 -3.07
N GLY A 38 -11.71 3.20 -2.70
CA GLY A 38 -12.93 3.51 -3.42
C GLY A 38 -14.17 2.97 -2.70
N MET A 39 -15.25 2.84 -3.43
CA MET A 39 -16.49 2.27 -2.91
C MET A 39 -16.97 1.16 -3.85
N GLN A 40 -17.43 0.06 -3.29
CA GLN A 40 -18.06 -0.99 -4.08
C GLN A 40 -19.34 -0.51 -4.77
N LYS A 41 -19.65 -1.08 -5.91
CA LYS A 41 -20.74 -0.66 -6.83
C LYS A 41 -22.08 -0.41 -6.13
N TYR A 42 -22.42 -1.24 -5.15
CA TYR A 42 -23.73 -1.17 -4.48
C TYR A 42 -23.63 -0.67 -3.02
N ALA A 43 -22.44 -0.30 -2.56
CA ALA A 43 -22.28 0.26 -1.22
C ALA A 43 -22.89 1.67 -1.15
N LYS A 44 -23.63 1.98 -0.09
CA LYS A 44 -24.24 3.31 0.11
C LYS A 44 -23.20 4.35 0.50
N SER A 45 -22.32 4.03 1.45
CA SER A 45 -21.34 4.98 2.00
C SER A 45 -20.05 4.33 2.49
N LYS A 46 -19.92 3.01 2.39
CA LYS A 46 -18.78 2.30 2.96
C LYS A 46 -17.58 2.37 2.03
N GLU A 47 -16.51 2.99 2.49
CA GLU A 47 -15.22 2.98 1.82
C GLU A 47 -14.58 1.60 1.90
N THR A 48 -13.85 1.25 0.86
CA THR A 48 -13.22 -0.05 0.69
C THR A 48 -11.80 0.13 0.21
N TYR A 49 -10.90 -0.65 0.76
CA TYR A 49 -9.48 -0.60 0.49
C TYR A 49 -8.98 -1.94 -0.04
N TYR A 50 -7.90 -1.89 -0.79
CA TYR A 50 -7.18 -3.06 -1.24
C TYR A 50 -5.69 -2.76 -1.30
N CYS A 51 -4.88 -3.64 -0.74
CA CYS A 51 -3.43 -3.64 -0.92
C CYS A 51 -3.03 -4.82 -1.77
N GLY A 52 -2.23 -4.60 -2.78
CA GLY A 52 -1.73 -5.67 -3.64
C GLY A 52 -0.30 -5.41 -4.09
N MET A 53 0.29 -6.43 -4.73
CA MET A 53 1.61 -6.36 -5.32
C MET A 53 1.60 -6.82 -6.78
N SER A 54 2.57 -6.35 -7.55
CA SER A 54 2.80 -6.77 -8.92
C SER A 54 4.29 -6.91 -9.22
N THR A 55 4.67 -7.94 -9.97
CA THR A 55 6.02 -8.11 -10.56
C THR A 55 6.10 -7.61 -11.99
N ARG A 56 5.07 -6.93 -12.46
CA ARG A 56 4.95 -6.23 -13.74
C ARG A 56 4.27 -4.89 -13.50
N CYS A 57 4.01 -4.12 -14.52
CA CYS A 57 3.28 -2.86 -14.39
C CYS A 57 1.93 -3.05 -13.69
N VAL A 58 1.57 -2.14 -12.79
CA VAL A 58 0.34 -2.22 -11.99
C VAL A 58 -0.89 -2.11 -12.90
N TYR A 59 -0.88 -1.21 -13.89
CA TYR A 59 -1.99 -1.11 -14.86
C TYR A 59 -2.22 -2.40 -15.67
N GLU A 60 -1.19 -3.22 -15.89
CA GLU A 60 -1.35 -4.54 -16.52
C GLU A 60 -1.98 -5.54 -15.56
N ARG A 61 -1.60 -5.47 -14.27
CA ARG A 61 -2.22 -6.27 -13.22
C ARG A 61 -3.71 -6.00 -13.08
N PHE A 62 -4.15 -4.76 -13.29
CA PHE A 62 -5.57 -4.38 -13.25
C PHE A 62 -6.42 -5.03 -14.35
N LYS A 63 -5.81 -5.49 -15.43
CA LYS A 63 -6.49 -6.19 -16.53
C LYS A 63 -6.72 -7.69 -16.28
N ASP A 64 -6.13 -8.23 -15.22
CA ASP A 64 -6.28 -9.64 -14.92
C ASP A 64 -7.74 -9.95 -14.58
N LYS A 65 -8.24 -11.06 -15.15
CA LYS A 65 -9.59 -11.52 -14.88
C LYS A 65 -9.81 -11.76 -13.38
N GLY A 66 -10.84 -11.18 -12.81
CA GLY A 66 -11.17 -11.31 -11.39
C GLY A 66 -10.31 -10.43 -10.47
N HIS A 67 -9.59 -9.45 -11.01
CA HIS A 67 -8.89 -8.48 -10.19
C HIS A 67 -9.87 -7.57 -9.43
N HIS A 68 -9.57 -7.28 -8.17
CA HIS A 68 -10.44 -6.50 -7.28
C HIS A 68 -10.70 -5.06 -7.73
N ILE A 69 -9.93 -4.51 -8.67
CA ILE A 69 -10.22 -3.20 -9.28
C ILE A 69 -11.63 -3.15 -9.88
N GLU A 70 -12.12 -4.28 -10.41
CA GLU A 70 -13.46 -4.37 -11.02
C GLU A 70 -14.59 -4.06 -10.01
N GLU A 71 -14.34 -4.29 -8.72
CA GLU A 71 -15.33 -4.05 -7.67
C GLU A 71 -15.48 -2.55 -7.34
N VAL A 72 -14.43 -1.76 -7.56
CA VAL A 72 -14.37 -0.34 -7.16
C VAL A 72 -14.16 0.63 -8.33
N LYS A 73 -13.82 0.17 -9.54
CA LYS A 73 -13.42 1.02 -10.68
C LYS A 73 -14.41 2.14 -11.02
N ASN A 74 -15.71 1.91 -10.83
CA ASN A 74 -16.75 2.89 -11.14
C ASN A 74 -16.92 3.97 -10.05
N ARG A 75 -16.31 3.77 -8.89
CA ARG A 75 -16.35 4.65 -7.72
C ARG A 75 -14.98 4.71 -7.04
N LEU A 76 -13.96 4.70 -7.88
CA LEU A 76 -12.57 4.78 -7.46
C LEU A 76 -12.27 6.20 -6.95
N ASN A 77 -11.75 6.29 -5.74
CA ASN A 77 -11.32 7.55 -5.15
C ASN A 77 -9.84 7.81 -5.40
N SER A 78 -9.02 6.78 -5.25
CA SER A 78 -7.58 6.91 -5.47
C SER A 78 -6.88 5.58 -5.72
N ILE A 79 -5.81 5.66 -6.51
CA ILE A 79 -4.80 4.63 -6.67
C ILE A 79 -3.48 5.22 -6.17
N TYR A 80 -2.73 4.43 -5.42
CA TYR A 80 -1.34 4.73 -5.10
C TYR A 80 -0.46 3.57 -5.58
N VAL A 81 0.70 3.90 -6.14
CA VAL A 81 1.72 2.91 -6.54
C VAL A 81 2.93 3.09 -5.64
N GLY A 82 3.38 2.00 -5.03
CA GLY A 82 4.49 1.97 -4.11
C GLY A 82 5.70 1.22 -4.68
N SER A 83 6.89 1.78 -4.50
CA SER A 83 8.16 1.16 -4.89
C SER A 83 9.10 1.09 -3.69
N ILE A 84 9.71 -0.09 -3.46
CA ILE A 84 10.76 -0.26 -2.45
C ILE A 84 12.04 0.38 -2.99
N SER A 85 12.56 1.40 -2.32
CA SER A 85 13.63 2.25 -2.83
C SER A 85 15.01 2.00 -2.22
N ASN A 86 15.10 1.31 -1.11
CA ASN A 86 16.37 0.98 -0.44
C ASN A 86 16.98 -0.35 -0.87
N ILE A 87 16.32 -1.08 -1.77
CA ILE A 87 16.79 -2.37 -2.31
C ILE A 87 16.84 -2.27 -3.83
N LYS A 88 18.01 -2.52 -4.42
CA LYS A 88 18.21 -2.38 -5.88
C LYS A 88 17.45 -3.45 -6.67
N ASN A 89 17.46 -4.69 -6.20
CA ASN A 89 16.82 -5.83 -6.85
C ASN A 89 15.81 -6.45 -5.88
N VAL A 90 14.62 -5.87 -5.83
CA VAL A 90 13.54 -6.37 -4.97
C VAL A 90 13.06 -7.72 -5.50
N VAL A 91 13.01 -8.72 -4.63
CA VAL A 91 12.47 -10.03 -4.96
C VAL A 91 11.04 -10.17 -4.45
N ARG A 92 10.29 -11.09 -5.06
CA ARG A 92 8.87 -11.28 -4.77
C ARG A 92 8.58 -11.53 -3.27
N SER A 93 9.41 -12.28 -2.57
CA SER A 93 9.22 -12.55 -1.13
C SER A 93 9.29 -11.28 -0.28
N GLN A 94 10.18 -10.35 -0.61
CA GLN A 94 10.32 -9.08 0.11
C GLN A 94 9.08 -8.19 -0.07
N ILE A 95 8.58 -8.08 -1.31
CA ILE A 95 7.38 -7.25 -1.54
C ILE A 95 6.13 -7.87 -0.93
N LEU A 96 6.05 -9.21 -0.86
CA LEU A 96 4.97 -9.92 -0.16
C LEU A 96 4.99 -9.68 1.35
N LEU A 97 6.16 -9.56 1.99
CA LEU A 97 6.26 -9.20 3.41
C LEU A 97 5.68 -7.80 3.65
N VAL A 98 6.01 -6.84 2.79
CA VAL A 98 5.48 -5.48 2.90
C VAL A 98 3.97 -5.44 2.65
N GLU A 99 3.48 -6.11 1.61
CA GLU A 99 2.04 -6.26 1.33
C GLU A 99 1.30 -6.87 2.52
N LYS A 100 1.84 -7.95 3.09
CA LYS A 100 1.26 -8.64 4.25
C LYS A 100 1.16 -7.72 5.46
N LEU A 101 2.22 -6.96 5.78
CA LEU A 101 2.22 -6.03 6.90
C LEU A 101 1.21 -4.90 6.70
N ILE A 102 1.16 -4.30 5.50
CA ILE A 102 0.20 -3.24 5.18
C ILE A 102 -1.23 -3.75 5.24
N THR A 103 -1.52 -4.90 4.64
CA THR A 103 -2.86 -5.49 4.64
C THR A 103 -3.33 -5.83 6.05
N ALA A 104 -2.46 -6.42 6.87
CA ALA A 104 -2.77 -6.74 8.25
C ALA A 104 -3.04 -5.48 9.10
N THR A 105 -2.24 -4.41 8.90
CA THR A 105 -2.45 -3.11 9.56
C THR A 105 -3.80 -2.50 9.16
N LEU A 106 -4.11 -2.48 7.87
CA LEU A 106 -5.40 -1.97 7.40
C LEU A 106 -6.57 -2.78 7.96
N ALA A 107 -6.43 -4.12 8.06
CA ALA A 107 -7.45 -4.99 8.63
C ALA A 107 -7.67 -4.73 10.13
N ASP A 108 -6.60 -4.44 10.86
CA ASP A 108 -6.65 -4.10 12.29
C ASP A 108 -7.29 -2.72 12.53
N GLU A 109 -6.91 -1.72 11.74
CA GLU A 109 -7.39 -0.34 11.89
C GLU A 109 -8.81 -0.11 11.39
N LEU A 110 -9.18 -0.70 10.25
CA LEU A 110 -10.42 -0.42 9.52
C LEU A 110 -11.44 -1.58 9.61
N GLY A 111 -10.98 -2.73 10.08
CA GLY A 111 -11.73 -3.98 10.06
C GLY A 111 -11.66 -4.68 8.70
N LYS A 112 -11.57 -6.02 8.74
CA LYS A 112 -11.48 -6.88 7.54
C LYS A 112 -12.58 -6.63 6.52
N GLN A 113 -13.77 -6.25 6.99
CA GLN A 113 -14.95 -5.95 6.15
C GLN A 113 -14.77 -4.67 5.30
N SER A 114 -13.74 -3.88 5.56
CA SER A 114 -13.39 -2.68 4.78
C SER A 114 -12.33 -2.97 3.71
N LEU A 115 -11.84 -4.22 3.61
CA LEU A 115 -10.86 -4.62 2.62
C LEU A 115 -11.46 -5.57 1.60
N LEU A 116 -10.96 -5.46 0.36
CA LEU A 116 -11.20 -6.44 -0.70
C LEU A 116 -10.21 -7.61 -0.64
N ASN A 117 -9.14 -7.50 0.15
CA ASN A 117 -8.22 -8.60 0.37
C ASN A 117 -8.95 -9.78 1.01
N ALA A 118 -8.80 -10.98 0.41
CA ALA A 118 -9.35 -12.22 0.97
C ALA A 118 -8.40 -12.89 1.99
N THR A 119 -7.11 -12.53 1.93
CA THR A 119 -6.03 -13.14 2.72
C THR A 119 -5.06 -12.08 3.26
N ASN A 120 -3.99 -12.52 3.91
CA ASN A 120 -2.91 -11.66 4.44
C ASN A 120 -3.34 -10.77 5.62
N PHE A 121 -4.34 -11.21 6.40
CA PHE A 121 -4.78 -10.48 7.59
C PHE A 121 -3.96 -10.78 8.85
N ARG A 122 -2.97 -11.68 8.76
CA ARG A 122 -2.03 -11.95 9.84
C ARG A 122 -0.75 -11.18 9.61
N PHE A 123 -0.21 -10.62 10.68
CA PHE A 123 1.09 -9.97 10.63
C PHE A 123 2.20 -10.96 10.25
N PRO A 124 3.29 -10.47 9.64
CA PRO A 124 4.47 -11.31 9.39
C PRO A 124 5.02 -11.92 10.69
N ASP A 125 5.43 -13.19 10.63
CA ASP A 125 6.11 -13.88 11.74
C ASP A 125 7.62 -13.56 11.75
N GLU A 126 7.99 -12.38 11.29
CA GLU A 126 9.35 -11.87 11.14
C GLU A 126 9.42 -10.42 11.60
N ASN A 127 10.64 -9.96 11.91
CA ASN A 127 10.87 -8.56 12.20
C ASN A 127 10.87 -7.75 10.88
N VAL A 128 9.80 -7.00 10.67
CA VAL A 128 9.59 -6.20 9.46
C VAL A 128 9.35 -4.74 9.83
N TYR A 129 10.13 -3.86 9.23
CA TYR A 129 10.03 -2.41 9.39
C TYR A 129 9.75 -1.80 8.02
N VAL A 130 8.65 -1.08 7.90
CA VAL A 130 8.28 -0.37 6.67
C VAL A 130 8.22 1.11 6.97
N ILE A 131 9.00 1.90 6.22
CA ILE A 131 8.98 3.36 6.27
C ILE A 131 8.32 3.83 4.97
N ASN A 132 7.18 4.47 5.09
CA ASN A 132 6.39 4.97 3.97
C ASN A 132 6.68 6.44 3.73
N GLU A 133 7.09 6.79 2.52
CA GLU A 133 7.21 8.16 2.03
C GLU A 133 6.15 8.39 0.95
N TRP A 134 5.37 9.45 1.09
CA TRP A 134 4.25 9.73 0.21
C TRP A 134 4.58 10.90 -0.71
N TYR A 135 4.28 10.75 -1.98
CA TYR A 135 4.51 11.75 -3.01
C TYR A 135 3.22 12.04 -3.76
N LYS A 136 2.91 13.31 -3.95
CA LYS A 136 1.79 13.80 -4.78
C LYS A 136 2.31 14.57 -5.98
N PRO A 137 1.56 14.64 -7.08
CA PRO A 137 1.91 15.50 -8.20
C PRO A 137 1.85 16.98 -7.77
N TYR A 138 2.82 17.75 -8.21
CA TYR A 138 2.86 19.20 -8.03
C TYR A 138 2.71 19.90 -9.39
N GLY A 139 1.76 20.84 -9.50
CA GLY A 139 1.47 21.52 -10.76
C GLY A 139 1.00 20.58 -11.87
N ASP A 140 1.33 20.97 -13.12
CA ASP A 140 0.82 20.30 -14.33
C ASP A 140 1.59 19.04 -14.71
N ASN A 141 2.21 18.27 -13.75
CA ASN A 141 2.37 16.84 -13.98
C ASN A 141 3.69 16.13 -13.97
N GLU A 142 4.82 16.71 -13.79
CA GLU A 142 6.04 15.88 -13.83
C GLU A 142 6.88 15.92 -12.55
N VAL A 143 6.59 16.86 -11.68
CA VAL A 143 7.28 17.00 -10.39
C VAL A 143 6.46 16.36 -9.28
N TRP A 144 7.10 15.48 -8.53
CA TRP A 144 6.49 14.81 -7.39
C TRP A 144 7.03 15.40 -6.10
N GLU A 145 6.13 15.99 -5.31
CA GLU A 145 6.47 16.58 -4.03
C GLU A 145 6.22 15.61 -2.88
N ARG A 146 7.21 15.49 -2.01
CA ARG A 146 7.06 14.67 -0.80
C ARG A 146 6.05 15.30 0.14
N GLN A 147 5.09 14.52 0.60
CA GLN A 147 4.10 14.93 1.58
C GLN A 147 4.74 15.10 2.98
N PRO A 148 4.19 16.02 3.80
CA PRO A 148 4.55 16.07 5.22
C PRO A 148 4.28 14.74 5.91
N LYS A 149 5.10 14.42 6.91
CA LYS A 149 4.89 13.24 7.74
C LYS A 149 3.50 13.25 8.40
N ASN A 150 2.89 12.08 8.46
CA ASN A 150 1.57 11.88 9.07
C ASN A 150 0.46 12.77 8.48
N ALA A 151 0.54 13.10 7.19
CA ALA A 151 -0.54 13.85 6.54
C ALA A 151 -1.86 13.03 6.58
N PRO A 152 -3.02 13.69 6.74
CA PRO A 152 -4.31 13.00 6.80
C PRO A 152 -4.64 12.17 5.56
N SER A 153 -4.03 12.51 4.41
CA SER A 153 -4.18 11.81 3.14
C SER A 153 -3.47 10.46 3.07
N HIS A 154 -2.57 10.17 4.01
CA HIS A 154 -1.87 8.89 4.02
C HIS A 154 -2.83 7.76 4.40
N ILE A 155 -2.93 6.74 3.51
CA ILE A 155 -3.82 5.60 3.73
C ILE A 155 -3.29 4.73 4.87
N VAL A 156 -1.98 4.52 4.92
CA VAL A 156 -1.31 3.78 5.99
C VAL A 156 -0.33 4.68 6.74
N PRO A 157 0.01 4.38 7.99
CA PRO A 157 1.01 5.13 8.75
C PRO A 157 2.37 5.21 8.05
N ASP A 158 3.12 6.29 8.32
CA ASP A 158 4.44 6.49 7.74
C ASP A 158 5.47 5.47 8.24
N VAL A 159 5.25 4.87 9.39
CA VAL A 159 6.10 3.80 9.93
C VAL A 159 5.20 2.65 10.37
N LEU A 160 5.50 1.46 9.87
CA LEU A 160 4.86 0.21 10.29
C LEU A 160 5.94 -0.73 10.80
N VAL A 161 5.68 -1.38 11.90
CA VAL A 161 6.60 -2.35 12.50
C VAL A 161 5.83 -3.59 12.90
N SER A 162 6.32 -4.75 12.46
CA SER A 162 5.98 -6.05 13.03
C SER A 162 7.24 -6.58 13.70
N HIS A 163 7.23 -6.67 15.03
CA HIS A 163 8.35 -7.16 15.81
C HIS A 163 7.96 -8.42 16.56
N LEU A 164 8.58 -9.55 16.17
CA LEU A 164 8.37 -10.82 16.83
C LEU A 164 9.21 -10.88 18.12
N ARG A 165 8.55 -10.94 19.26
CA ARG A 165 9.18 -11.07 20.56
C ARG A 165 9.65 -12.51 20.82
N GLU A 166 10.57 -12.68 21.76
CA GLU A 166 11.07 -13.99 22.19
C GLU A 166 9.97 -14.91 22.76
N ASP A 167 8.92 -14.32 23.33
CA ASP A 167 7.74 -15.05 23.87
C ASP A 167 6.72 -15.43 22.78
N GLY A 168 7.01 -15.15 21.49
CA GLY A 168 6.15 -15.47 20.35
C GLY A 168 5.04 -14.45 20.08
N TYR A 169 4.94 -13.38 20.88
CA TYR A 169 4.01 -12.28 20.61
C TYR A 169 4.59 -11.32 19.57
N ILE A 170 3.69 -10.64 18.87
CA ILE A 170 4.05 -9.63 17.86
C ILE A 170 3.71 -8.26 18.39
N ASP A 171 4.72 -7.42 18.56
CA ASP A 171 4.53 -6.00 18.84
C ASP A 171 4.30 -5.25 17.53
N LEU A 172 3.24 -4.46 17.49
CA LEU A 172 2.87 -3.65 16.35
C LEU A 172 3.02 -2.18 16.70
N PHE A 173 3.77 -1.48 15.87
CA PHE A 173 3.92 -0.04 15.97
C PHE A 173 3.51 0.60 14.64
N GLY A 174 2.97 1.79 14.71
CA GLY A 174 2.62 2.56 13.52
C GLY A 174 1.13 2.74 13.29
N SER A 175 0.27 2.20 14.16
CA SER A 175 -1.16 2.51 14.14
C SER A 175 -1.39 4.02 14.21
N LYS A 176 -2.31 4.54 13.40
CA LYS A 176 -2.73 5.96 13.48
C LYS A 176 -3.22 6.34 14.88
N LYS A 177 -3.64 5.37 15.69
CA LYS A 177 -4.02 5.53 17.10
C LYS A 177 -2.82 5.78 18.02
N LEU A 178 -1.60 5.40 17.64
CA LEU A 178 -0.36 5.59 18.43
C LEU A 178 0.30 6.97 18.23
N LYS A 179 -0.37 7.93 17.59
CA LYS A 179 0.11 9.30 17.41
C LYS A 179 0.30 10.11 18.72
N ARG A 180 0.16 9.48 19.88
CA ARG A 180 0.23 10.14 21.22
C ARG A 180 1.25 9.49 22.16
N LEU A 181 2.36 9.01 21.62
CA LEU A 181 3.55 8.74 22.44
C LEU A 181 4.62 9.76 22.15
#